data_b5d260b7d2529d4c47ef750dae335a1e
#
_entry.id   b5d260b7d2529d4c47ef750dae335a1e
#
_cell.length_a   1.000
_cell.length_b   1.000
_cell.length_c   1.000
_cell.angle_alpha   90.00
_cell.angle_beta   90.00
_cell.angle_gamma   90.00
#
_symmetry.space_group_name_H-M   'P 1'
#
loop_
_entity.id
_entity.type
_entity.pdbx_description
1 polymer ?
#
loop_
_entity_poly.entity_id
_entity_poly.type
_entity_poly.pdbx_seq_one_letter_code
_entity_poly.pdbx_strand_id
1 'polypeptide(L)'
;MTIWGISDLHLSFARPERRERYAARWRDHAAQIERNWREVVAPGDVVLLPGDLSMARNHREVQPDLEWLGRLPGTKVLGPGNHDRWFNGVAAIRPLLRRSILAVGGDALAIRGLVVCGVAGIPTPPWDPSPSEQLAIDREAVILRRALDQAIAIRDDPARPLYILRHFPPFDIHGRPGPWVEQLERARVTACVYGHLHLPSQWAMAVQGNVRGVRYACVAADAIGFRPLRIDALDRAG
;
A
#
# COMPACT_ATOMS: atom_id res chain seq x y z
N MET A 1 14.93 6.63 12.22
CA MET A 1 13.82 6.60 11.25
C MET A 1 13.31 5.18 11.16
N THR A 2 12.04 4.99 11.39
CA THR A 2 11.34 3.71 11.33
C THR A 2 10.43 3.71 10.12
N ILE A 3 10.20 2.53 9.51
CA ILE A 3 9.29 2.33 8.40
C ILE A 3 8.04 1.63 8.91
N TRP A 4 6.91 2.27 8.72
CA TRP A 4 5.59 1.77 9.11
C TRP A 4 4.76 1.45 7.87
N GLY A 5 3.77 0.58 8.02
CA GLY A 5 2.78 0.29 6.98
C GLY A 5 1.37 0.26 7.58
N ILE A 6 0.41 0.80 6.84
CA ILE A 6 -1.03 0.68 7.09
C ILE A 6 -1.77 1.00 5.78
N SER A 7 -2.81 0.26 5.46
CA SER A 7 -3.64 0.48 4.26
C SER A 7 -5.12 0.38 4.61
N ASP A 8 -5.96 0.56 3.60
CA ASP A 8 -7.39 0.31 3.74
C ASP A 8 -8.01 1.17 4.86
N LEU A 9 -7.67 2.46 4.87
CA LEU A 9 -8.21 3.38 5.87
C LEU A 9 -9.68 3.70 5.62
N HIS A 10 -10.14 3.55 4.37
CA HIS A 10 -11.52 3.78 3.96
C HIS A 10 -12.14 5.04 4.57
N LEU A 11 -11.36 6.13 4.59
CA LEU A 11 -11.82 7.42 5.08
C LEU A 11 -12.98 7.93 4.21
N SER A 12 -13.85 8.73 4.79
CA SER A 12 -14.98 9.31 4.08
C SER A 12 -15.54 10.51 4.84
N PHE A 13 -14.69 11.51 5.15
CA PHE A 13 -15.14 12.66 5.93
C PHE A 13 -16.12 13.55 5.16
N ALA A 14 -15.96 13.63 3.84
CA ALA A 14 -16.91 14.37 2.99
C ALA A 14 -18.27 13.66 2.80
N ARG A 15 -18.31 12.34 3.00
CA ARG A 15 -19.48 11.48 2.75
C ARG A 15 -19.59 10.38 3.82
N PRO A 16 -19.91 10.73 5.09
CA PRO A 16 -19.93 9.79 6.21
C PRO A 16 -20.84 8.58 5.98
N GLU A 17 -21.93 8.75 5.22
CA GLU A 17 -22.87 7.68 4.89
C GLU A 17 -22.25 6.50 4.12
N ARG A 18 -21.12 6.69 3.48
CA ARG A 18 -20.41 5.60 2.80
C ARG A 18 -19.70 4.65 3.77
N ARG A 19 -19.47 5.08 5.01
CA ARG A 19 -18.87 4.27 6.08
C ARG A 19 -19.88 3.35 6.78
N GLU A 20 -21.15 3.65 6.70
CA GLU A 20 -22.21 2.88 7.40
C GLU A 20 -22.32 1.42 6.92
N ARG A 21 -21.71 1.09 5.79
CA ARG A 21 -21.70 -0.26 5.20
C ARG A 21 -20.74 -1.23 5.88
N TYR A 22 -19.83 -0.74 6.71
CA TYR A 22 -18.82 -1.56 7.37
C TYR A 22 -19.32 -2.14 8.69
N ALA A 23 -18.77 -3.30 9.07
CA ALA A 23 -19.08 -3.98 10.32
C ALA A 23 -18.83 -3.10 11.56
N ALA A 24 -19.41 -3.49 12.71
CA ALA A 24 -19.27 -2.74 13.97
C ALA A 24 -17.82 -2.44 14.38
N ARG A 25 -16.86 -3.30 13.99
CA ARG A 25 -15.42 -3.08 14.25
C ARG A 25 -14.84 -1.82 13.57
N TRP A 26 -15.52 -1.29 12.53
CA TRP A 26 -15.13 -0.08 11.83
C TRP A 26 -15.73 1.20 12.43
N ARG A 27 -16.53 1.06 13.49
CA ARG A 27 -17.07 2.23 14.19
C ARG A 27 -15.91 3.05 14.74
N ASP A 28 -15.89 4.34 14.44
CA ASP A 28 -14.86 5.30 14.88
C ASP A 28 -13.41 4.92 14.50
N HIS A 29 -13.25 4.09 13.46
CA HIS A 29 -11.93 3.60 13.04
C HIS A 29 -10.94 4.73 12.75
N ALA A 30 -11.36 5.85 12.16
CA ALA A 30 -10.49 6.99 11.90
C ALA A 30 -9.88 7.56 13.20
N ALA A 31 -10.70 7.71 14.25
CA ALA A 31 -10.22 8.15 15.55
C ALA A 31 -9.31 7.11 16.23
N GLN A 32 -9.60 5.83 16.06
CA GLN A 32 -8.76 4.74 16.54
C GLN A 32 -7.42 4.71 15.81
N ILE A 33 -7.41 4.84 14.48
CA ILE A 33 -6.18 4.94 13.68
C ILE A 33 -5.35 6.15 14.15
N GLU A 34 -5.96 7.32 14.32
CA GLU A 34 -5.25 8.53 14.74
C GLU A 34 -4.55 8.34 16.11
N ARG A 35 -5.26 7.79 17.11
CA ARG A 35 -4.67 7.51 18.42
C ARG A 35 -3.48 6.55 18.30
N ASN A 36 -3.69 5.40 17.67
CA ASN A 36 -2.66 4.37 17.50
C ASN A 36 -1.46 4.86 16.68
N TRP A 37 -1.72 5.68 15.66
CA TRP A 37 -0.67 6.27 14.82
C TRP A 37 0.21 7.22 15.62
N ARG A 38 -0.41 8.13 16.40
CA ARG A 38 0.32 9.11 17.24
C ARG A 38 1.15 8.48 18.34
N GLU A 39 0.78 7.28 18.79
CA GLU A 39 1.56 6.52 19.77
C GLU A 39 2.86 5.95 19.22
N VAL A 40 2.90 5.56 17.92
CA VAL A 40 4.03 4.81 17.38
C VAL A 40 4.85 5.55 16.34
N VAL A 41 4.24 6.45 15.56
CA VAL A 41 4.91 7.13 14.46
C VAL A 41 5.51 8.46 14.91
N ALA A 42 6.82 8.61 14.75
CA ALA A 42 7.53 9.87 15.01
C ALA A 42 7.55 10.78 13.76
N PRO A 43 7.77 12.10 13.89
CA PRO A 43 7.84 13.03 12.76
C PRO A 43 8.91 12.68 11.71
N GLY A 44 9.99 12.00 12.12
CA GLY A 44 11.08 11.57 11.24
C GLY A 44 10.83 10.26 10.50
N ASP A 45 9.74 9.55 10.78
CA ASP A 45 9.44 8.23 10.20
C ASP A 45 8.78 8.33 8.82
N VAL A 46 8.73 7.19 8.14
CA VAL A 46 8.02 7.01 6.86
C VAL A 46 6.88 6.02 7.07
N VAL A 47 5.70 6.35 6.54
CA VAL A 47 4.54 5.45 6.58
C VAL A 47 4.11 5.11 5.15
N LEU A 48 4.09 3.83 4.85
CA LEU A 48 3.72 3.25 3.57
C LEU A 48 2.23 2.89 3.57
N LEU A 49 1.47 3.45 2.60
CA LEU A 49 0.03 3.26 2.48
C LEU A 49 -0.31 2.63 1.12
N PRO A 50 -0.35 1.30 1.02
CA PRO A 50 -0.64 0.61 -0.24
C PRO A 50 -2.14 0.60 -0.61
N GLY A 51 -2.77 1.78 -0.69
CA GLY A 51 -4.09 1.96 -1.27
C GLY A 51 -5.26 1.91 -0.28
N ASP A 52 -6.43 2.14 -0.87
CA ASP A 52 -7.73 2.25 -0.20
C ASP A 52 -7.73 3.26 0.96
N LEU A 53 -7.12 4.42 0.69
CA LEU A 53 -7.12 5.54 1.63
C LEU A 53 -8.54 6.07 1.86
N SER A 54 -9.32 6.25 0.78
CA SER A 54 -10.56 7.01 0.84
C SER A 54 -11.66 6.47 -0.06
N MET A 55 -12.90 6.52 0.42
CA MET A 55 -14.11 6.23 -0.33
C MET A 55 -14.57 7.42 -1.22
N ALA A 56 -13.78 8.46 -1.33
CA ALA A 56 -14.02 9.59 -2.19
C ALA A 56 -14.08 9.18 -3.68
N ARG A 57 -14.92 9.87 -4.46
CA ARG A 57 -15.07 9.58 -5.89
C ARG A 57 -14.35 10.58 -6.79
N ASN A 58 -13.91 11.69 -6.22
CA ASN A 58 -13.25 12.78 -6.95
C ASN A 58 -12.34 13.60 -6.02
N HIS A 59 -11.57 14.50 -6.61
CA HIS A 59 -10.58 15.33 -5.93
C HIS A 59 -11.20 16.26 -4.86
N ARG A 60 -12.43 16.74 -5.04
CA ARG A 60 -13.09 17.59 -4.05
C ARG A 60 -13.47 16.80 -2.80
N GLU A 61 -14.00 15.59 -2.98
CA GLU A 61 -14.43 14.75 -1.86
C GLU A 61 -13.25 14.22 -1.02
N VAL A 62 -12.08 14.02 -1.63
CA VAL A 62 -10.91 13.47 -0.90
C VAL A 62 -10.19 14.53 -0.04
N GLN A 63 -10.42 15.81 -0.26
CA GLN A 63 -9.68 16.88 0.45
C GLN A 63 -9.72 16.75 1.98
N PRO A 64 -10.88 16.56 2.65
CA PRO A 64 -10.91 16.38 4.10
C PRO A 64 -10.12 15.18 4.59
N ASP A 65 -10.08 14.08 3.80
CA ASP A 65 -9.34 12.87 4.13
C ASP A 65 -7.82 13.12 4.03
N LEU A 66 -7.38 13.80 2.97
CA LEU A 66 -5.97 14.22 2.80
C LEU A 66 -5.54 15.24 3.86
N GLU A 67 -6.43 16.14 4.26
CA GLU A 67 -6.17 17.08 5.35
C GLU A 67 -5.99 16.38 6.68
N TRP A 68 -6.85 15.41 6.98
CA TRP A 68 -6.73 14.59 8.18
C TRP A 68 -5.41 13.82 8.18
N LEU A 69 -5.08 13.12 7.10
CA LEU A 69 -3.83 12.39 6.95
C LEU A 69 -2.61 13.31 7.07
N GLY A 70 -2.69 14.52 6.51
CA GLY A 70 -1.61 15.51 6.55
C GLY A 70 -1.25 15.99 7.97
N ARG A 71 -2.20 15.92 8.93
CA ARG A 71 -1.98 16.28 10.34
C ARG A 71 -1.29 15.17 11.16
N LEU A 72 -1.27 13.94 10.66
CA LEU A 72 -0.58 12.83 11.33
C LEU A 72 0.94 12.93 11.17
N PRO A 73 1.73 12.51 12.18
CA PRO A 73 3.18 12.55 12.11
C PRO A 73 3.76 11.61 11.04
N GLY A 74 5.02 11.84 10.67
CA GLY A 74 5.74 11.07 9.66
C GLY A 74 5.46 11.53 8.23
N THR A 75 6.30 11.09 7.30
CA THR A 75 6.08 11.26 5.86
C THR A 75 5.32 10.07 5.30
N LYS A 76 4.17 10.32 4.68
CA LYS A 76 3.30 9.30 4.09
C LYS A 76 3.64 9.10 2.62
N VAL A 77 3.71 7.84 2.17
CA VAL A 77 3.80 7.50 0.74
C VAL A 77 2.57 6.68 0.38
N LEU A 78 1.72 7.24 -0.49
CA LEU A 78 0.48 6.62 -0.94
C LEU A 78 0.70 5.80 -2.21
N GLY A 79 0.14 4.59 -2.26
CA GLY A 79 -0.14 3.84 -3.48
C GLY A 79 -1.65 3.89 -3.79
N PRO A 80 -2.07 3.56 -5.03
CA PRO A 80 -3.49 3.45 -5.38
C PRO A 80 -4.10 2.14 -4.89
N GLY A 81 -5.38 2.18 -4.49
CA GLY A 81 -6.23 1.02 -4.22
C GLY A 81 -7.46 0.99 -5.13
N ASN A 82 -8.26 -0.08 -5.06
CA ASN A 82 -9.42 -0.24 -5.93
C ASN A 82 -10.62 0.64 -5.52
N HIS A 83 -10.68 1.10 -4.29
CA HIS A 83 -11.68 2.07 -3.83
C HIS A 83 -11.25 3.52 -4.01
N ASP A 84 -9.98 3.80 -4.27
CA ASP A 84 -9.45 5.15 -4.47
C ASP A 84 -9.82 5.73 -5.85
N ARG A 85 -11.11 5.85 -6.14
CA ARG A 85 -11.62 6.38 -7.43
C ARG A 85 -11.17 7.82 -7.72
N TRP A 86 -10.76 8.54 -6.68
CA TRP A 86 -10.17 9.87 -6.78
C TRP A 86 -8.72 9.83 -7.29
N PHE A 87 -8.05 8.68 -7.18
CA PHE A 87 -6.66 8.47 -7.62
C PHE A 87 -6.63 8.13 -9.12
N ASN A 88 -6.88 9.12 -9.95
CA ASN A 88 -6.95 9.00 -11.41
C ASN A 88 -5.60 9.16 -12.11
N GLY A 89 -4.52 8.77 -11.42
CA GLY A 89 -3.14 8.84 -11.87
C GLY A 89 -2.27 9.74 -10.99
N VAL A 90 -1.03 9.31 -10.79
CA VAL A 90 -0.11 9.96 -9.85
C VAL A 90 0.18 11.42 -10.19
N ALA A 91 0.27 11.77 -11.47
CA ALA A 91 0.51 13.15 -11.92
C ALA A 91 -0.67 14.07 -11.58
N ALA A 92 -1.90 13.57 -11.68
CA ALA A 92 -3.10 14.34 -11.39
C ALA A 92 -3.30 14.61 -9.89
N ILE A 93 -2.87 13.68 -9.02
CA ILE A 93 -3.08 13.82 -7.58
C ILE A 93 -1.94 14.54 -6.86
N ARG A 94 -0.70 14.51 -7.34
CA ARG A 94 0.45 15.15 -6.68
C ARG A 94 0.21 16.62 -6.31
N PRO A 95 -0.43 17.46 -7.15
CA PRO A 95 -0.73 18.85 -6.79
C PRO A 95 -1.73 19.01 -5.63
N LEU A 96 -2.50 17.96 -5.31
CA LEU A 96 -3.49 17.98 -4.23
C LEU A 96 -2.89 17.64 -2.87
N LEU A 97 -1.67 17.05 -2.86
CA LEU A 97 -1.07 16.47 -1.68
C LEU A 97 -0.43 17.53 -0.79
N ARG A 98 -0.52 17.34 0.52
CA ARG A 98 0.23 18.12 1.52
C ARG A 98 1.71 17.76 1.48
N ARG A 99 2.60 18.65 1.94
CA ARG A 99 4.07 18.42 1.96
C ARG A 99 4.50 17.12 2.61
N SER A 100 3.74 16.63 3.59
CA SER A 100 4.03 15.37 4.30
C SER A 100 3.47 14.14 3.60
N ILE A 101 2.84 14.29 2.43
CA ILE A 101 2.22 13.20 1.68
C ILE A 101 2.82 13.16 0.27
N LEU A 102 3.37 12.03 -0.09
CA LEU A 102 3.89 11.71 -1.42
C LEU A 102 3.04 10.59 -2.03
N ALA A 103 3.13 10.39 -3.34
CA ALA A 103 2.40 9.32 -4.00
C ALA A 103 3.23 8.65 -5.10
N VAL A 104 3.01 7.35 -5.26
CA VAL A 104 3.51 6.49 -6.34
C VAL A 104 2.35 5.76 -7.00
N GLY A 105 2.44 5.55 -8.32
CA GLY A 105 1.38 4.86 -9.07
C GLY A 105 1.83 4.55 -10.49
N GLY A 106 2.55 3.44 -10.67
CA GLY A 106 3.23 3.06 -11.92
C GLY A 106 4.58 3.73 -12.08
N ASP A 107 5.12 4.34 -11.01
CA ASP A 107 6.41 5.04 -10.96
C ASP A 107 7.13 4.81 -9.61
N ALA A 108 8.24 5.53 -9.40
CA ALA A 108 9.05 5.44 -8.19
C ALA A 108 9.52 6.81 -7.71
N LEU A 109 9.89 6.92 -6.44
CA LEU A 109 10.52 8.08 -5.83
C LEU A 109 11.59 7.67 -4.80
N ALA A 110 12.59 8.54 -4.63
CA ALA A 110 13.56 8.42 -3.54
C ALA A 110 13.17 9.35 -2.38
N ILE A 111 13.22 8.84 -1.16
CA ILE A 111 12.88 9.59 0.04
C ILE A 111 13.67 9.09 1.25
N ARG A 112 14.32 10.00 1.98
CA ARG A 112 14.98 9.70 3.27
C ARG A 112 15.87 8.44 3.25
N GLY A 113 16.63 8.23 2.17
CA GLY A 113 17.50 7.06 2.02
C GLY A 113 16.78 5.77 1.60
N LEU A 114 15.51 5.84 1.22
CA LEU A 114 14.72 4.74 0.67
C LEU A 114 14.37 5.00 -0.78
N VAL A 115 14.08 3.95 -1.52
CA VAL A 115 13.34 4.02 -2.79
C VAL A 115 11.98 3.35 -2.59
N VAL A 116 10.93 4.01 -3.04
CA VAL A 116 9.56 3.48 -2.98
C VAL A 116 8.98 3.54 -4.38
N CYS A 117 8.44 2.42 -4.87
CA CYS A 117 7.62 2.37 -6.07
C CYS A 117 6.23 1.81 -5.71
N GLY A 118 5.27 1.93 -6.63
CA GLY A 118 3.92 1.46 -6.34
C GLY A 118 3.08 1.22 -7.57
N VAL A 119 2.16 0.28 -7.41
CA VAL A 119 1.11 -0.06 -8.39
C VAL A 119 -0.18 -0.39 -7.64
N ALA A 120 -1.34 -0.23 -8.27
CA ALA A 120 -2.59 -0.74 -7.70
C ALA A 120 -2.54 -2.27 -7.61
N GLY A 121 -2.05 -2.89 -8.63
CA GLY A 121 -2.14 -4.31 -8.82
C GLY A 121 -3.51 -4.75 -9.32
N ILE A 122 -3.65 -6.03 -9.50
CA ILE A 122 -4.91 -6.75 -9.72
C ILE A 122 -4.95 -7.95 -8.77
N PRO A 123 -6.10 -8.53 -8.48
CA PRO A 123 -6.17 -9.82 -7.79
C PRO A 123 -5.27 -10.86 -8.45
N THR A 124 -4.65 -11.72 -7.65
CA THR A 124 -3.87 -12.83 -8.20
C THR A 124 -4.80 -13.73 -9.00
N PRO A 125 -4.54 -13.92 -10.31
CA PRO A 125 -5.44 -14.62 -11.19
C PRO A 125 -5.52 -16.11 -10.85
N PRO A 126 -6.57 -16.81 -11.32
CA PRO A 126 -6.65 -18.26 -11.24
C PRO A 126 -5.50 -18.91 -12.02
N TRP A 127 -5.27 -20.19 -11.79
CA TRP A 127 -4.20 -20.94 -12.45
C TRP A 127 -4.33 -20.97 -13.99
N ASP A 128 -5.58 -21.00 -14.48
CA ASP A 128 -5.90 -20.99 -15.91
C ASP A 128 -6.75 -19.75 -16.23
N PRO A 129 -6.09 -18.59 -16.46
CA PRO A 129 -6.80 -17.35 -16.71
C PRO A 129 -7.49 -17.35 -18.08
N SER A 130 -8.69 -16.79 -18.15
CA SER A 130 -9.37 -16.47 -19.41
C SER A 130 -8.55 -15.46 -20.23
N PRO A 131 -8.79 -15.32 -21.54
CA PRO A 131 -8.10 -14.35 -22.38
C PRO A 131 -8.19 -12.91 -21.89
N SER A 132 -9.30 -12.51 -21.27
CA SER A 132 -9.46 -11.17 -20.68
C SER A 132 -8.65 -11.00 -19.40
N GLU A 133 -8.55 -12.02 -18.57
CA GLU A 133 -7.69 -12.02 -17.38
C GLU A 133 -6.22 -12.01 -17.77
N GLN A 134 -5.82 -12.79 -18.78
CA GLN A 134 -4.45 -12.78 -19.30
C GLN A 134 -4.06 -11.38 -19.80
N LEU A 135 -4.94 -10.70 -20.53
CA LEU A 135 -4.68 -9.32 -20.97
C LEU A 135 -4.50 -8.35 -19.78
N ALA A 136 -5.27 -8.53 -18.70
CA ALA A 136 -5.13 -7.73 -17.48
C ALA A 136 -3.80 -8.02 -16.77
N ILE A 137 -3.38 -9.29 -16.71
CA ILE A 137 -2.09 -9.72 -16.19
C ILE A 137 -0.94 -9.07 -16.96
N ASP A 138 -0.98 -9.14 -18.29
CA ASP A 138 0.06 -8.60 -19.16
C ASP A 138 0.21 -7.09 -18.98
N ARG A 139 -0.92 -6.37 -18.91
CA ARG A 139 -0.93 -4.92 -18.64
C ARG A 139 -0.33 -4.59 -17.29
N GLU A 140 -0.72 -5.30 -16.24
CA GLU A 140 -0.20 -5.11 -14.90
C GLU A 140 1.32 -5.41 -14.84
N ALA A 141 1.77 -6.48 -15.51
CA ALA A 141 3.18 -6.84 -15.58
C ALA A 141 4.03 -5.74 -16.24
N VAL A 142 3.50 -5.05 -17.25
CA VAL A 142 4.17 -3.92 -17.92
C VAL A 142 4.25 -2.71 -16.98
N ILE A 143 3.16 -2.37 -16.28
CA ILE A 143 3.12 -1.23 -15.34
C ILE A 143 4.09 -1.49 -14.19
N LEU A 144 4.07 -2.69 -13.62
CA LEU A 144 4.96 -3.09 -12.53
C LEU A 144 6.43 -3.02 -12.97
N ARG A 145 6.77 -3.58 -14.14
CA ARG A 145 8.12 -3.53 -14.69
C ARG A 145 8.62 -2.11 -14.82
N ARG A 146 7.80 -1.22 -15.40
CA ARG A 146 8.15 0.20 -15.54
C ARG A 146 8.43 0.87 -14.18
N ALA A 147 7.59 0.61 -13.17
CA ALA A 147 7.80 1.15 -11.84
C ALA A 147 9.10 0.63 -11.20
N LEU A 148 9.39 -0.66 -11.36
CA LEU A 148 10.63 -1.28 -10.87
C LEU A 148 11.87 -0.78 -11.60
N ASP A 149 11.82 -0.63 -12.94
CA ASP A 149 12.94 -0.09 -13.74
C ASP A 149 13.27 1.34 -13.32
N GLN A 150 12.26 2.18 -13.08
CA GLN A 150 12.46 3.52 -12.53
C GLN A 150 13.05 3.48 -11.11
N ALA A 151 12.56 2.57 -10.27
CA ALA A 151 13.07 2.40 -8.91
C ALA A 151 14.55 2.00 -8.91
N ILE A 152 14.94 1.08 -9.79
CA ILE A 152 16.33 0.66 -9.97
C ILE A 152 17.18 1.82 -10.48
N ALA A 153 16.68 2.59 -11.45
CA ALA A 153 17.41 3.72 -12.05
C ALA A 153 17.71 4.85 -11.06
N ILE A 154 16.80 5.10 -10.10
CA ILE A 154 17.00 6.13 -9.05
C ILE A 154 17.67 5.58 -7.79
N ARG A 155 17.88 4.25 -7.72
CA ARG A 155 18.56 3.57 -6.63
C ARG A 155 20.08 3.64 -6.84
N ASP A 156 20.67 4.75 -6.44
CA ASP A 156 22.11 5.04 -6.60
C ASP A 156 23.04 4.06 -5.84
N ASP A 157 22.54 3.40 -4.78
CA ASP A 157 23.23 2.39 -4.01
C ASP A 157 22.37 1.11 -3.93
N PRO A 158 22.88 -0.05 -4.39
CA PRO A 158 22.16 -1.33 -4.27
C PRO A 158 21.80 -1.73 -2.83
N ALA A 159 22.50 -1.21 -1.82
CA ALA A 159 22.18 -1.42 -0.42
C ALA A 159 21.01 -0.55 0.08
N ARG A 160 20.64 0.51 -0.66
CA ARG A 160 19.49 1.35 -0.34
C ARG A 160 18.22 0.52 -0.41
N PRO A 161 17.37 0.49 0.66
CA PRO A 161 16.15 -0.30 0.67
C PRO A 161 15.16 0.13 -0.43
N LEU A 162 14.59 -0.85 -1.13
CA LEU A 162 13.53 -0.67 -2.13
C LEU A 162 12.23 -1.28 -1.61
N TYR A 163 11.21 -0.45 -1.44
CA TYR A 163 9.87 -0.86 -1.04
C TYR A 163 8.91 -0.76 -2.22
N ILE A 164 8.00 -1.73 -2.33
CA ILE A 164 6.88 -1.62 -3.27
C ILE A 164 5.55 -1.58 -2.52
N LEU A 165 4.71 -0.62 -2.91
CA LEU A 165 3.31 -0.54 -2.50
C LEU A 165 2.46 -1.22 -3.58
N ARG A 166 1.79 -2.30 -3.19
CA ARG A 166 0.87 -3.03 -4.04
C ARG A 166 -0.43 -3.26 -3.27
N HIS A 167 -1.57 -2.79 -3.78
CA HIS A 167 -2.81 -2.92 -3.01
C HIS A 167 -3.27 -4.38 -2.91
N PHE A 168 -3.41 -5.06 -4.05
CA PHE A 168 -3.80 -6.47 -4.05
C PHE A 168 -2.67 -7.40 -3.60
N PRO A 169 -3.00 -8.50 -2.86
CA PRO A 169 -2.02 -9.50 -2.46
C PRO A 169 -1.22 -10.04 -3.65
N PRO A 170 0.10 -10.22 -3.51
CA PRO A 170 0.93 -10.79 -4.57
C PRO A 170 0.81 -12.32 -4.70
N PHE A 171 0.11 -12.96 -3.77
CA PHE A 171 -0.16 -14.40 -3.72
C PHE A 171 -1.67 -14.66 -3.76
N ASP A 172 -2.07 -15.83 -4.21
CA ASP A 172 -3.45 -16.27 -4.14
C ASP A 172 -3.83 -16.75 -2.73
N ILE A 173 -5.09 -17.15 -2.56
CA ILE A 173 -5.62 -17.67 -1.27
C ILE A 173 -4.99 -18.98 -0.81
N HIS A 174 -4.20 -19.65 -1.64
CA HIS A 174 -3.46 -20.88 -1.32
C HIS A 174 -1.96 -20.59 -1.10
N GLY A 175 -1.55 -19.32 -1.09
CA GLY A 175 -0.15 -18.91 -0.96
C GLY A 175 0.68 -19.15 -2.22
N ARG A 176 0.06 -19.40 -3.37
CA ARG A 176 0.78 -19.55 -4.65
C ARG A 176 1.15 -18.17 -5.19
N PRO A 177 2.40 -17.98 -5.67
CA PRO A 177 2.85 -16.69 -6.18
C PRO A 177 2.12 -16.31 -7.45
N GLY A 178 1.69 -15.04 -7.53
CA GLY A 178 1.24 -14.43 -8.77
C GLY A 178 2.41 -14.16 -9.74
N PRO A 179 2.12 -13.88 -11.01
CA PRO A 179 3.13 -13.72 -12.06
C PRO A 179 4.08 -12.53 -11.86
N TRP A 180 3.80 -11.67 -10.90
CA TRP A 180 4.61 -10.49 -10.53
C TRP A 180 5.68 -10.79 -9.50
N VAL A 181 5.56 -11.88 -8.70
CA VAL A 181 6.49 -12.19 -7.61
C VAL A 181 7.94 -12.30 -8.11
N GLU A 182 8.16 -12.98 -9.24
CA GLU A 182 9.49 -13.10 -9.84
C GLU A 182 10.11 -11.74 -10.21
N GLN A 183 9.29 -10.77 -10.63
CA GLN A 183 9.79 -9.41 -10.93
C GLN A 183 10.28 -8.71 -9.66
N LEU A 184 9.59 -8.91 -8.52
CA LEU A 184 10.00 -8.35 -7.23
C LEU A 184 11.33 -8.96 -6.75
N GLU A 185 11.48 -10.28 -6.91
CA GLU A 185 12.71 -11.01 -6.57
C GLU A 185 13.90 -10.51 -7.41
N ARG A 186 13.73 -10.43 -8.73
CA ARG A 186 14.77 -9.94 -9.66
C ARG A 186 15.20 -8.50 -9.38
N ALA A 187 14.25 -7.64 -8.99
CA ALA A 187 14.51 -6.25 -8.62
C ALA A 187 15.13 -6.12 -7.22
N ARG A 188 15.30 -7.21 -6.48
CA ARG A 188 15.77 -7.22 -5.09
C ARG A 188 14.99 -6.24 -4.23
N VAL A 189 13.66 -6.34 -4.29
CA VAL A 189 12.75 -5.56 -3.45
C VAL A 189 12.97 -5.95 -2.00
N THR A 190 13.19 -4.98 -1.12
CA THR A 190 13.36 -5.21 0.32
C THR A 190 12.06 -5.67 0.96
N ALA A 191 10.95 -4.99 0.64
CA ALA A 191 9.63 -5.44 1.08
C ALA A 191 8.52 -5.04 0.10
N CYS A 192 7.55 -5.95 -0.05
CA CYS A 192 6.26 -5.71 -0.69
C CYS A 192 5.22 -5.51 0.40
N VAL A 193 4.65 -4.31 0.48
CA VAL A 193 3.64 -3.93 1.46
C VAL A 193 2.29 -3.90 0.73
N TYR A 194 1.30 -4.64 1.24
CA TYR A 194 0.02 -4.80 0.58
C TYR A 194 -1.16 -4.79 1.56
N GLY A 195 -2.40 -4.68 1.05
CA GLY A 195 -3.63 -4.60 1.83
C GLY A 195 -4.76 -5.46 1.28
N HIS A 196 -5.93 -4.85 1.11
CA HIS A 196 -7.13 -5.42 0.46
C HIS A 196 -7.87 -6.52 1.24
N LEU A 197 -7.25 -7.19 2.17
CA LEU A 197 -7.83 -8.34 2.88
C LEU A 197 -8.59 -7.89 4.13
N HIS A 198 -9.92 -8.13 4.17
CA HIS A 198 -10.79 -7.64 5.24
C HIS A 198 -11.47 -8.73 6.06
N LEU A 199 -11.28 -10.00 5.71
CA LEU A 199 -11.89 -11.11 6.44
C LEU A 199 -10.84 -11.86 7.27
N PRO A 200 -11.17 -12.31 8.50
CA PRO A 200 -10.25 -13.11 9.32
C PRO A 200 -9.68 -14.34 8.60
N SER A 201 -10.50 -15.01 7.77
CA SER A 201 -10.06 -16.14 6.94
C SER A 201 -9.01 -15.73 5.90
N GLN A 202 -9.13 -14.54 5.33
CA GLN A 202 -8.15 -14.00 4.37
C GLN A 202 -6.84 -13.61 5.08
N TRP A 203 -6.91 -13.04 6.30
CA TRP A 203 -5.71 -12.69 7.06
C TRP A 203 -4.88 -13.92 7.43
N ALA A 204 -5.56 -15.02 7.80
CA ALA A 204 -4.90 -16.29 8.11
C ALA A 204 -4.15 -16.89 6.92
N MET A 205 -4.58 -16.55 5.68
CA MET A 205 -3.97 -17.02 4.43
C MET A 205 -2.98 -16.01 3.83
N ALA A 206 -2.87 -14.82 4.42
CA ALA A 206 -1.99 -13.78 3.93
C ALA A 206 -0.52 -14.21 4.06
N VAL A 207 0.21 -14.19 2.95
CA VAL A 207 1.66 -14.49 2.97
C VAL A 207 2.41 -13.34 3.59
N GLN A 208 3.08 -13.60 4.71
CA GLN A 208 3.87 -12.63 5.47
C GLN A 208 5.28 -13.15 5.77
N GLY A 209 6.18 -12.24 6.09
CA GLY A 209 7.58 -12.58 6.36
C GLY A 209 8.43 -12.67 5.09
N ASN A 210 9.61 -13.29 5.21
CA ASN A 210 10.57 -13.40 4.11
C ASN A 210 10.25 -14.61 3.22
N VAL A 211 9.98 -14.37 1.95
CA VAL A 211 9.81 -15.40 0.93
C VAL A 211 10.75 -15.06 -0.22
N ARG A 212 11.71 -15.95 -0.51
CA ARG A 212 12.70 -15.83 -1.59
C ARG A 212 13.44 -14.48 -1.61
N GLY A 213 13.79 -13.97 -0.43
CA GLY A 213 14.56 -12.74 -0.29
C GLY A 213 13.75 -11.45 -0.35
N VAL A 214 12.43 -11.52 -0.56
CA VAL A 214 11.50 -10.38 -0.47
C VAL A 214 10.65 -10.53 0.79
N ARG A 215 10.56 -9.46 1.58
CA ARG A 215 9.66 -9.43 2.74
C ARG A 215 8.26 -9.04 2.27
N TYR A 216 7.25 -9.80 2.68
CA TYR A 216 5.84 -9.52 2.42
C TYR A 216 5.14 -9.10 3.70
N ALA A 217 4.34 -8.04 3.64
CA ALA A 217 3.60 -7.53 4.78
C ALA A 217 2.17 -7.13 4.39
N CYS A 218 1.19 -7.83 4.93
CA CYS A 218 -0.21 -7.42 4.87
C CYS A 218 -0.46 -6.37 5.94
N VAL A 219 -0.89 -5.17 5.55
CA VAL A 219 -1.08 -4.02 6.44
C VAL A 219 -2.50 -3.45 6.37
N ALA A 220 -3.49 -4.26 5.96
CA ALA A 220 -4.89 -3.85 6.00
C ALA A 220 -5.27 -3.43 7.43
N ALA A 221 -5.83 -2.25 7.61
CA ALA A 221 -5.99 -1.61 8.91
C ALA A 221 -6.72 -2.49 9.93
N ASP A 222 -7.75 -3.18 9.52
CA ASP A 222 -8.51 -4.06 10.40
C ASP A 222 -7.78 -5.38 10.72
N ALA A 223 -6.89 -5.85 9.85
CA ALA A 223 -6.03 -7.00 10.11
C ALA A 223 -4.97 -6.71 11.18
N ILE A 224 -4.49 -5.47 11.25
CA ILE A 224 -3.44 -5.03 12.18
C ILE A 224 -3.99 -4.22 13.37
N GLY A 225 -5.30 -4.32 13.65
CA GLY A 225 -5.93 -3.65 14.79
C GLY A 225 -5.89 -2.12 14.72
N PHE A 226 -5.95 -1.55 13.52
CA PHE A 226 -5.92 -0.10 13.26
C PHE A 226 -4.67 0.61 13.82
N ARG A 227 -3.56 -0.12 13.95
CA ARG A 227 -2.28 0.39 14.43
C ARG A 227 -1.20 0.17 13.37
N PRO A 228 -0.46 1.22 12.92
CA PRO A 228 0.61 1.04 11.95
C PRO A 228 1.58 -0.08 12.34
N LEU A 229 1.85 -0.99 11.40
CA LEU A 229 2.75 -2.12 11.57
C LEU A 229 4.18 -1.69 11.22
N ARG A 230 5.14 -2.05 12.05
CA ARG A 230 6.55 -1.78 11.78
C ARG A 230 7.11 -2.72 10.72
N ILE A 231 7.51 -2.18 9.57
CA ILE A 231 7.95 -2.97 8.41
C ILE A 231 9.42 -3.37 8.50
N ASP A 232 10.28 -2.50 8.99
CA ASP A 232 11.73 -2.72 9.06
C ASP A 232 12.19 -3.67 10.18
N ALA A 233 11.27 -4.18 11.01
CA ALA A 233 11.56 -5.09 12.12
C ALA A 233 10.93 -6.49 11.98
N LEU A 234 10.24 -6.78 10.88
CA LEU A 234 9.53 -8.07 10.70
C LEU A 234 10.46 -9.31 10.65
N ASP A 235 11.77 -9.12 10.51
CA ASP A 235 12.76 -10.25 10.48
C ASP A 235 13.40 -10.54 11.83
N ARG A 236 12.99 -9.90 12.93
CA ARG A 236 13.63 -10.11 14.25
C ARG A 236 12.86 -11.07 15.15
N ALA A 237 11.80 -11.67 14.65
CA ALA A 237 11.05 -12.74 15.33
C ALA A 237 11.31 -14.05 14.57
N GLY A 238 12.48 -14.62 14.76
CA GLY A 238 12.86 -15.98 14.38
C GLY A 238 13.07 -16.77 15.64
#